data_d4f20d6c674dea2c5a9dd0cba774a36c
#
_entry.id   d4f20d6c674dea2c5a9dd0cba774a36c
#
_cell.length_a   1.000
_cell.length_b   1.000
_cell.length_c   1.000
_cell.angle_alpha   90.00
_cell.angle_beta   90.00
_cell.angle_gamma   90.00
#
_symmetry.space_group_name_H-M   'P 1'
#
loop_
_entity.id
_entity.type
_entity.pdbx_description
1 polymer ?
#
loop_
_entity_poly.entity_id
_entity_poly.type
_entity_poly.pdbx_seq_one_letter_code
_entity_poly.pdbx_strand_id
1 'polypeptide(L)'
;SALIGLAALSLASCGDSFFEQYPANTVTEGNYYKTDDDFNQGVYCCYDKLKRQVGIFINELAYRSDECELTAMAVSTQDRYDLDHFQERSNNAILSNIWNAWYNGIYRCNDVLDHMAGKTLANGDKYRGECLFMRSWWYFSLYRVFGVVPVTRTVVTPVQAKTIPRCTEEEMYNLLVEDLKEAIDLLPAKRSAEVARVTKIAAQALLGKVYLTFGKY
;
A
#
# COMPACT_ATOMS: atom_id res chain seq x y z
N SER A 1 56.52 6.49 -41.39
CA SER A 1 55.12 6.90 -41.48
C SER A 1 54.12 5.75 -41.18
N ALA A 2 54.38 4.96 -40.13
CA ALA A 2 53.53 3.81 -39.81
C ALA A 2 53.36 3.62 -38.29
N LEU A 3 53.19 4.71 -37.50
CA LEU A 3 53.09 4.67 -36.02
C LEU A 3 52.03 5.56 -35.43
N ILE A 4 51.03 5.99 -36.22
CA ILE A 4 49.94 6.85 -35.76
C ILE A 4 48.58 6.15 -35.85
N GLY A 5 48.48 4.86 -36.16
CA GLY A 5 47.24 4.14 -36.41
C GLY A 5 46.71 3.28 -35.26
N LEU A 6 47.30 3.25 -34.04
CA LEU A 6 46.95 2.27 -33.02
C LEU A 6 46.49 2.85 -31.66
N ALA A 7 46.12 4.13 -31.62
CA ALA A 7 45.70 4.78 -30.34
C ALA A 7 44.23 5.19 -30.29
N ALA A 8 43.35 4.71 -31.19
CA ALA A 8 41.96 5.15 -31.28
C ALA A 8 40.90 4.06 -30.97
N LEU A 9 41.27 2.96 -30.34
CA LEU A 9 40.32 1.82 -30.08
C LEU A 9 40.12 1.45 -28.60
N SER A 10 40.33 2.34 -27.65
CA SER A 10 40.19 2.02 -26.22
C SER A 10 39.27 2.98 -25.44
N LEU A 11 38.27 3.55 -26.09
CA LEU A 11 37.16 4.25 -25.38
C LEU A 11 35.83 3.55 -25.68
N ALA A 12 35.80 2.23 -25.60
CA ALA A 12 34.52 1.54 -25.33
C ALA A 12 34.22 1.78 -23.86
N SER A 13 33.46 2.84 -23.59
CA SER A 13 32.87 3.15 -22.28
C SER A 13 32.22 1.90 -21.71
N CYS A 14 32.73 1.39 -20.60
CA CYS A 14 31.96 0.48 -19.74
C CYS A 14 30.69 1.20 -19.38
N GLY A 15 29.54 0.72 -19.82
CA GLY A 15 28.25 1.28 -19.41
C GLY A 15 28.10 1.25 -17.89
N ASP A 16 27.33 2.19 -17.32
CA ASP A 16 27.11 2.34 -15.87
C ASP A 16 26.68 1.04 -15.18
N SER A 17 26.11 0.08 -15.92
CA SER A 17 25.72 -1.25 -15.42
C SER A 17 26.87 -2.12 -14.93
N PHE A 18 28.13 -1.83 -15.29
CA PHE A 18 29.31 -2.59 -14.81
C PHE A 18 29.61 -2.27 -13.32
N PHE A 19 29.23 -1.11 -12.84
CA PHE A 19 29.46 -0.69 -11.45
C PHE A 19 28.27 -1.00 -10.53
N GLU A 20 27.13 -1.38 -11.08
CA GLU A 20 25.95 -1.82 -10.32
C GLU A 20 26.03 -3.31 -9.97
N GLN A 21 27.08 -3.73 -9.26
CA GLN A 21 27.15 -5.09 -8.72
C GLN A 21 26.44 -5.15 -7.37
N TYR A 22 25.17 -5.57 -7.41
CA TYR A 22 24.46 -5.94 -6.18
C TYR A 22 24.98 -7.29 -5.67
N PRO A 23 25.22 -7.45 -4.35
CA PRO A 23 25.62 -8.73 -3.78
C PRO A 23 24.62 -9.82 -4.13
N ALA A 24 25.06 -10.90 -4.76
CA ALA A 24 24.19 -11.99 -5.23
C ALA A 24 23.40 -12.68 -4.10
N ASN A 25 23.87 -12.58 -2.86
CA ASN A 25 23.31 -13.23 -1.69
C ASN A 25 22.52 -12.28 -0.76
N THR A 26 22.34 -11.01 -1.13
CA THR A 26 21.58 -10.04 -0.34
C THR A 26 20.45 -9.50 -1.19
N VAL A 27 19.22 -9.61 -0.71
CA VAL A 27 18.07 -8.99 -1.36
C VAL A 27 18.22 -7.49 -1.23
N THR A 28 18.48 -6.80 -2.35
CA THR A 28 18.55 -5.35 -2.45
C THR A 28 17.45 -4.86 -3.35
N GLU A 29 17.09 -3.59 -3.24
CA GLU A 29 16.05 -2.95 -4.07
C GLU A 29 16.32 -3.16 -5.59
N GLY A 30 17.57 -3.17 -6.02
CA GLY A 30 17.95 -3.34 -7.43
C GLY A 30 17.95 -4.79 -7.94
N ASN A 31 17.89 -5.83 -7.08
CA ASN A 31 17.88 -7.24 -7.49
C ASN A 31 16.62 -8.02 -7.11
N TYR A 32 15.69 -7.42 -6.43
CA TYR A 32 14.35 -7.96 -6.16
C TYR A 32 13.45 -7.76 -7.40
N TYR A 33 12.27 -8.24 -7.43
CA TYR A 33 11.29 -8.09 -8.53
C TYR A 33 11.81 -8.46 -9.95
N LYS A 34 12.51 -9.59 -10.09
CA LYS A 34 12.97 -10.12 -11.38
C LYS A 34 12.07 -11.21 -11.95
N THR A 35 11.55 -12.07 -11.11
CA THR A 35 10.75 -13.23 -11.49
C THR A 35 9.29 -13.07 -11.05
N ASP A 36 8.39 -13.87 -11.63
CA ASP A 36 6.98 -13.91 -11.20
C ASP A 36 6.85 -14.26 -9.71
N ASP A 37 7.73 -15.13 -9.19
CA ASP A 37 7.74 -15.49 -7.76
C ASP A 37 8.17 -14.32 -6.86
N ASP A 38 9.10 -13.48 -7.28
CA ASP A 38 9.49 -12.29 -6.54
C ASP A 38 8.29 -11.34 -6.37
N PHE A 39 7.51 -11.15 -7.44
CA PHE A 39 6.28 -10.35 -7.37
C PHE A 39 5.23 -11.00 -6.48
N ASN A 40 5.09 -12.31 -6.53
CA ASN A 40 4.22 -13.05 -5.63
C ASN A 40 4.60 -12.82 -4.15
N GLN A 41 5.89 -12.88 -3.83
CA GLN A 41 6.41 -12.59 -2.48
C GLN A 41 6.15 -11.12 -2.09
N GLY A 42 6.34 -10.17 -3.01
CA GLY A 42 6.00 -8.76 -2.81
C GLY A 42 4.52 -8.57 -2.43
N VAL A 43 3.62 -9.26 -3.15
CA VAL A 43 2.19 -9.25 -2.83
C VAL A 43 1.91 -9.88 -1.46
N TYR A 44 2.58 -10.98 -1.09
CA TYR A 44 2.45 -11.55 0.25
C TYR A 44 2.90 -10.55 1.33
N CYS A 45 3.93 -9.74 1.08
CA CYS A 45 4.33 -8.67 1.98
C CYS A 45 3.22 -7.61 2.15
N CYS A 46 2.41 -7.34 1.11
CA CYS A 46 1.24 -6.48 1.24
C CYS A 46 0.16 -7.12 2.13
N TYR A 47 -0.13 -8.42 1.93
CA TYR A 47 -1.06 -9.16 2.78
C TYR A 47 -0.60 -9.24 4.25
N ASP A 48 0.69 -9.36 4.51
CA ASP A 48 1.22 -9.39 5.87
C ASP A 48 0.83 -8.14 6.68
N LYS A 49 0.72 -6.98 6.02
CA LYS A 49 0.27 -5.75 6.68
C LYS A 49 -1.18 -5.81 7.16
N LEU A 50 -2.02 -6.66 6.54
CA LEU A 50 -3.40 -6.86 6.97
C LEU A 50 -3.53 -7.57 8.32
N LYS A 51 -2.55 -8.35 8.76
CA LYS A 51 -2.58 -9.03 10.06
C LYS A 51 -2.79 -8.06 11.21
N ARG A 52 -2.15 -6.91 11.15
CA ARG A 52 -2.25 -5.88 12.18
C ARG A 52 -3.60 -5.15 12.17
N GLN A 53 -4.30 -5.19 11.04
CA GLN A 53 -5.56 -4.50 10.85
C GLN A 53 -6.66 -5.00 11.79
N VAL A 54 -6.74 -6.31 11.99
CA VAL A 54 -7.73 -6.92 12.90
C VAL A 54 -7.54 -6.40 14.32
N GLY A 55 -6.29 -6.36 14.80
CA GLY A 55 -5.97 -5.83 16.12
C GLY A 55 -6.33 -4.33 16.24
N ILE A 56 -6.05 -3.54 15.21
CA ILE A 56 -6.39 -2.11 15.19
C ILE A 56 -7.91 -1.91 15.29
N PHE A 57 -8.71 -2.61 14.48
CA PHE A 57 -10.16 -2.44 14.50
C PHE A 57 -10.79 -2.93 15.81
N ILE A 58 -10.37 -4.08 16.33
CA ILE A 58 -10.96 -4.67 17.54
C ILE A 58 -10.45 -3.97 18.80
N ASN A 59 -9.15 -3.71 18.90
CA ASN A 59 -8.54 -3.25 20.16
C ASN A 59 -8.40 -1.74 20.26
N GLU A 60 -8.49 -1.00 19.15
CA GLU A 60 -8.19 0.43 19.13
C GLU A 60 -9.40 1.25 18.65
N LEU A 61 -10.01 0.88 17.52
CA LEU A 61 -11.10 1.67 16.93
C LEU A 61 -12.49 1.25 17.41
N ALA A 62 -12.65 0.06 18.00
CA ALA A 62 -13.92 -0.37 18.56
C ALA A 62 -14.41 0.57 19.68
N TYR A 63 -13.50 1.20 20.41
CA TYR A 63 -13.84 2.20 21.44
C TYR A 63 -14.53 3.45 20.89
N ARG A 64 -14.47 3.68 19.58
CA ARG A 64 -15.22 4.79 18.93
C ARG A 64 -16.60 4.37 18.46
N SER A 65 -17.15 3.31 19.02
CA SER A 65 -18.50 2.82 18.74
C SER A 65 -19.29 2.66 20.03
N ASP A 66 -20.59 2.56 19.90
CA ASP A 66 -21.53 2.28 21.01
C ASP A 66 -21.52 0.81 21.46
N GLU A 67 -20.72 -0.05 20.81
CA GLU A 67 -20.59 -1.48 21.16
C GLU A 67 -19.53 -1.73 22.26
N CYS A 68 -18.62 -0.78 22.48
CA CYS A 68 -17.51 -0.92 23.42
C CYS A 68 -17.38 0.34 24.29
N GLU A 69 -17.10 0.14 25.56
CA GLU A 69 -16.80 1.20 26.53
C GLU A 69 -15.57 0.80 27.36
N LEU A 70 -14.71 1.75 27.66
CA LEU A 70 -13.60 1.55 28.59
C LEU A 70 -14.13 1.56 30.02
N THR A 71 -14.04 0.41 30.69
CA THR A 71 -14.28 0.37 32.13
C THR A 71 -13.22 1.16 32.89
N ALA A 72 -13.56 1.73 34.03
CA ALA A 72 -12.64 2.51 34.87
C ALA A 72 -11.32 1.79 35.24
N MET A 73 -11.32 0.45 35.26
CA MET A 73 -10.14 -0.37 35.49
C MET A 73 -9.25 -0.55 34.25
N ALA A 74 -9.76 -0.28 33.05
CA ALA A 74 -9.04 -0.42 31.78
C ALA A 74 -8.46 0.92 31.29
N VAL A 75 -8.67 2.02 31.99
CA VAL A 75 -8.06 3.35 31.70
C VAL A 75 -6.57 3.30 32.04
N SER A 76 -5.84 2.38 31.39
CA SER A 76 -4.37 2.28 31.56
C SER A 76 -3.61 3.28 30.72
N THR A 77 -4.26 3.90 29.73
CA THR A 77 -3.65 4.89 28.85
C THR A 77 -4.64 6.01 28.53
N GLN A 78 -4.18 7.25 28.67
CA GLN A 78 -4.96 8.44 28.31
C GLN A 78 -5.41 8.40 26.83
N ASP A 79 -4.59 7.83 25.94
CA ASP A 79 -4.86 7.75 24.52
C ASP A 79 -6.11 6.91 24.18
N ARG A 80 -6.37 5.83 24.93
CA ARG A 80 -7.60 5.01 24.78
C ARG A 80 -8.82 5.73 25.32
N TYR A 81 -8.66 6.38 26.48
CA TYR A 81 -9.73 7.19 27.05
C TYR A 81 -10.15 8.31 26.09
N ASP A 82 -9.19 8.99 25.48
CA ASP A 82 -9.46 10.03 24.49
C ASP A 82 -10.21 9.47 23.26
N LEU A 83 -9.89 8.27 22.80
CA LEU A 83 -10.61 7.59 21.69
C LEU A 83 -12.06 7.26 22.06
N ASP A 84 -12.28 6.72 23.25
CA ASP A 84 -13.60 6.34 23.74
C ASP A 84 -14.53 7.55 23.93
N HIS A 85 -13.96 8.68 24.37
CA HIS A 85 -14.70 9.92 24.65
C HIS A 85 -14.67 10.94 23.49
N PHE A 86 -14.14 10.58 22.32
CA PHE A 86 -13.98 11.48 21.14
C PHE A 86 -13.24 12.79 21.49
N GLN A 87 -12.20 12.69 22.33
CA GLN A 87 -11.38 13.81 22.79
C GLN A 87 -9.92 13.69 22.35
N GLU A 88 -9.70 13.09 21.17
CA GLU A 88 -8.37 12.77 20.68
C GLU A 88 -7.52 14.03 20.48
N ARG A 89 -6.30 13.95 20.98
CA ARG A 89 -5.29 14.98 20.80
C ARG A 89 -4.37 14.65 19.62
N SER A 90 -3.77 15.65 19.04
CA SER A 90 -2.86 15.52 17.90
C SER A 90 -1.62 14.63 18.17
N ASN A 91 -1.28 14.42 19.44
CA ASN A 91 -0.17 13.57 19.89
C ASN A 91 -0.62 12.18 20.36
N ASN A 92 -1.86 11.76 20.09
CA ASN A 92 -2.35 10.43 20.44
C ASN A 92 -1.52 9.36 19.73
N ALA A 93 -0.83 8.52 20.52
CA ALA A 93 0.10 7.50 20.00
C ALA A 93 -0.62 6.40 19.24
N ILE A 94 -1.86 6.09 19.59
CA ILE A 94 -2.67 5.06 18.90
C ILE A 94 -2.97 5.53 17.47
N LEU A 95 -3.45 6.76 17.31
CA LEU A 95 -3.72 7.32 15.98
C LEU A 95 -2.45 7.43 15.13
N SER A 96 -1.34 7.83 15.74
CA SER A 96 -0.03 7.86 15.06
C SER A 96 0.40 6.46 14.58
N ASN A 97 0.20 5.44 15.40
CA ASN A 97 0.52 4.06 15.02
C ASN A 97 -0.38 3.54 13.91
N ILE A 98 -1.69 3.87 13.94
CA ILE A 98 -2.65 3.53 12.88
C ILE A 98 -2.23 4.18 11.55
N TRP A 99 -1.95 5.47 11.58
CA TRP A 99 -1.48 6.22 10.41
C TRP A 99 -0.25 5.58 9.79
N ASN A 100 0.78 5.35 10.58
CA ASN A 100 2.03 4.75 10.10
C ASN A 100 1.83 3.33 9.55
N ALA A 101 1.00 2.50 10.21
CA ALA A 101 0.73 1.14 9.76
C ALA A 101 0.02 1.12 8.39
N TRP A 102 -0.97 2.00 8.19
CA TRP A 102 -1.75 2.03 6.96
C TRP A 102 -0.99 2.63 5.79
N TYR A 103 -0.22 3.71 6.02
CA TYR A 103 0.68 4.23 4.98
C TYR A 103 1.80 3.25 4.62
N ASN A 104 2.28 2.44 5.56
CA ASN A 104 3.21 1.36 5.24
C ASN A 104 2.57 0.30 4.33
N GLY A 105 1.29 -0.01 4.54
CA GLY A 105 0.52 -0.88 3.64
C GLY A 105 0.41 -0.30 2.23
N ILE A 106 0.08 0.99 2.11
CA ILE A 106 0.03 1.72 0.82
C ILE A 106 1.40 1.72 0.13
N TYR A 107 2.47 2.02 0.87
CA TYR A 107 3.83 2.00 0.35
C TYR A 107 4.16 0.64 -0.28
N ARG A 108 3.85 -0.48 0.41
CA ARG A 108 4.10 -1.82 -0.12
C ARG A 108 3.32 -2.12 -1.39
N CYS A 109 2.06 -1.67 -1.46
CA CYS A 109 1.26 -1.83 -2.68
C CYS A 109 1.84 -1.00 -3.83
N ASN A 110 2.22 0.25 -3.58
CA ASN A 110 2.85 1.11 -4.59
C ASN A 110 4.19 0.53 -5.07
N ASP A 111 5.01 -0.01 -4.17
CA ASP A 111 6.29 -0.63 -4.48
C ASP A 111 6.14 -1.79 -5.48
N VAL A 112 5.19 -2.69 -5.23
CA VAL A 112 4.88 -3.78 -6.18
C VAL A 112 4.39 -3.21 -7.51
N LEU A 113 3.45 -2.26 -7.50
CA LEU A 113 2.85 -1.69 -8.70
C LEU A 113 3.87 -0.93 -9.56
N ASP A 114 4.76 -0.16 -8.94
CA ASP A 114 5.82 0.58 -9.64
C ASP A 114 6.80 -0.38 -10.32
N HIS A 115 7.19 -1.47 -9.65
CA HIS A 115 8.09 -2.47 -10.21
C HIS A 115 7.43 -3.37 -11.28
N MET A 116 6.10 -3.43 -11.33
CA MET A 116 5.37 -4.13 -12.40
C MET A 116 5.35 -3.34 -13.71
N ALA A 117 5.61 -2.03 -13.68
CA ALA A 117 5.55 -1.18 -14.87
C ALA A 117 6.48 -1.69 -15.97
N GLY A 118 5.92 -1.93 -17.17
CA GLY A 118 6.67 -2.40 -18.33
C GLY A 118 7.09 -3.88 -18.29
N LYS A 119 6.66 -4.66 -17.29
CA LYS A 119 6.97 -6.10 -17.19
C LYS A 119 5.80 -6.97 -17.62
N THR A 120 6.11 -8.07 -18.30
CA THR A 120 5.14 -9.13 -18.61
C THR A 120 5.33 -10.26 -17.61
N LEU A 121 4.32 -10.49 -16.77
CA LEU A 121 4.32 -11.49 -15.70
C LEU A 121 3.21 -12.51 -15.97
N ALA A 122 3.43 -13.77 -15.64
CA ALA A 122 2.44 -14.84 -15.83
C ALA A 122 1.16 -14.59 -15.02
N ASN A 123 1.30 -14.04 -13.81
CA ASN A 123 0.19 -13.71 -12.91
C ASN A 123 0.04 -12.20 -12.69
N GLY A 124 0.53 -11.38 -13.60
CA GLY A 124 0.58 -9.92 -13.45
C GLY A 124 -0.78 -9.28 -13.13
N ASP A 125 -1.82 -9.65 -13.85
CA ASP A 125 -3.18 -9.15 -13.65
C ASP A 125 -3.66 -9.42 -12.20
N LYS A 126 -3.46 -10.66 -11.73
CA LYS A 126 -3.81 -11.06 -10.36
C LYS A 126 -3.06 -10.21 -9.33
N TYR A 127 -1.74 -10.07 -9.47
CA TYR A 127 -0.92 -9.29 -8.53
C TYR A 127 -1.32 -7.82 -8.52
N ARG A 128 -1.55 -7.25 -9.71
CA ARG A 128 -1.99 -5.88 -9.85
C ARG A 128 -3.35 -5.66 -9.20
N GLY A 129 -4.33 -6.52 -9.49
CA GLY A 129 -5.67 -6.43 -8.90
C GLY A 129 -5.65 -6.54 -7.37
N GLU A 130 -4.81 -7.43 -6.81
CA GLU A 130 -4.65 -7.58 -5.36
C GLU A 130 -4.03 -6.34 -4.71
N CYS A 131 -2.98 -5.75 -5.31
CA CYS A 131 -2.36 -4.53 -4.81
C CYS A 131 -3.30 -3.33 -4.88
N LEU A 132 -4.05 -3.16 -5.97
CA LEU A 132 -5.05 -2.09 -6.12
C LEU A 132 -6.17 -2.21 -5.08
N PHE A 133 -6.68 -3.43 -4.85
CA PHE A 133 -7.66 -3.68 -3.80
C PHE A 133 -7.11 -3.31 -2.41
N MET A 134 -5.91 -3.78 -2.06
CA MET A 134 -5.30 -3.51 -0.76
C MET A 134 -4.98 -2.03 -0.57
N ARG A 135 -4.50 -1.33 -1.61
CA ARG A 135 -4.28 0.12 -1.59
C ARG A 135 -5.58 0.88 -1.31
N SER A 136 -6.65 0.50 -2.01
CA SER A 136 -7.98 1.08 -1.77
C SER A 136 -8.50 0.80 -0.36
N TRP A 137 -8.29 -0.41 0.16
CA TRP A 137 -8.64 -0.76 1.54
C TRP A 137 -7.95 0.17 2.55
N TRP A 138 -6.64 0.43 2.37
CA TRP A 138 -5.88 1.31 3.26
C TRP A 138 -6.35 2.76 3.18
N TYR A 139 -6.52 3.30 1.97
CA TYR A 139 -7.02 4.67 1.80
C TYR A 139 -8.45 4.84 2.29
N PHE A 140 -9.31 3.88 2.05
CA PHE A 140 -10.68 3.91 2.58
C PHE A 140 -10.69 3.86 4.11
N SER A 141 -9.82 3.06 4.72
CA SER A 141 -9.64 3.02 6.18
C SER A 141 -9.13 4.35 6.73
N LEU A 142 -8.12 4.96 6.09
CA LEU A 142 -7.61 6.29 6.44
C LEU A 142 -8.71 7.36 6.34
N TYR A 143 -9.48 7.36 5.24
CA TYR A 143 -10.57 8.30 5.05
C TYR A 143 -11.63 8.19 6.14
N ARG A 144 -11.99 6.99 6.54
CA ARG A 144 -13.00 6.77 7.59
C ARG A 144 -12.55 7.23 8.98
N VAL A 145 -11.27 7.30 9.25
CA VAL A 145 -10.72 7.71 10.57
C VAL A 145 -10.27 9.16 10.57
N PHE A 146 -9.61 9.61 9.50
CA PHE A 146 -8.93 10.91 9.44
C PHE A 146 -9.55 11.89 8.44
N GLY A 147 -10.58 11.48 7.69
CA GLY A 147 -11.08 12.25 6.56
C GLY A 147 -10.11 12.23 5.38
N VAL A 148 -10.04 13.35 4.65
CA VAL A 148 -9.11 13.48 3.51
C VAL A 148 -7.66 13.53 3.99
N VAL A 149 -6.81 12.74 3.33
CA VAL A 149 -5.39 12.56 3.67
C VAL A 149 -4.52 12.76 2.42
N PRO A 150 -3.19 12.91 2.55
CA PRO A 150 -2.28 12.89 1.40
C PRO A 150 -2.39 11.58 0.62
N VAL A 151 -2.44 11.67 -0.72
CA VAL A 151 -2.58 10.52 -1.61
C VAL A 151 -1.35 10.37 -2.49
N THR A 152 -0.84 9.13 -2.60
CA THR A 152 0.23 8.75 -3.53
C THR A 152 -0.16 7.47 -4.27
N ARG A 153 0.12 7.43 -5.58
CA ARG A 153 -0.10 6.23 -6.42
C ARG A 153 1.21 5.49 -6.73
N THR A 154 2.32 6.08 -6.32
CA THR A 154 3.69 5.58 -6.54
C THR A 154 4.48 5.66 -5.24
N VAL A 155 5.64 5.02 -5.21
CA VAL A 155 6.60 5.17 -4.11
C VAL A 155 7.12 6.61 -4.06
N VAL A 156 7.13 7.18 -2.87
CA VAL A 156 7.66 8.52 -2.61
C VAL A 156 8.71 8.48 -1.52
N THR A 157 9.73 9.32 -1.66
CA THR A 157 10.76 9.48 -0.63
C THR A 157 10.19 10.20 0.61
N PRO A 158 10.82 10.05 1.79
CA PRO A 158 10.41 10.78 2.99
C PRO A 158 10.43 12.30 2.84
N VAL A 159 11.27 12.84 1.95
CA VAL A 159 11.32 14.27 1.64
C VAL A 159 10.09 14.69 0.84
N GLN A 160 9.78 13.95 -0.23
CA GLN A 160 8.60 14.20 -1.06
C GLN A 160 7.30 14.05 -0.25
N ALA A 161 7.21 13.03 0.61
CA ALA A 161 6.02 12.79 1.43
C ALA A 161 5.63 14.00 2.31
N LYS A 162 6.61 14.79 2.76
CA LYS A 162 6.36 15.99 3.60
C LYS A 162 5.71 17.14 2.82
N THR A 163 5.79 17.14 1.50
CA THR A 163 5.29 18.21 0.64
C THR A 163 3.96 17.89 -0.03
N ILE A 164 3.47 16.66 0.11
CA ILE A 164 2.20 16.24 -0.48
C ILE A 164 1.04 16.80 0.36
N PRO A 165 0.18 17.63 -0.22
CA PRO A 165 -0.98 18.16 0.50
C PRO A 165 -2.03 17.07 0.71
N ARG A 166 -3.00 17.33 1.58
CA ARG A 166 -4.21 16.53 1.65
C ARG A 166 -4.97 16.63 0.34
N CYS A 167 -5.51 15.52 -0.13
CA CYS A 167 -6.37 15.50 -1.31
C CYS A 167 -7.73 16.15 -1.02
N THR A 168 -8.49 16.42 -2.07
CA THR A 168 -9.91 16.72 -1.96
C THR A 168 -10.73 15.44 -1.75
N GLU A 169 -11.97 15.56 -1.32
CA GLU A 169 -12.88 14.42 -1.20
C GLU A 169 -13.15 13.75 -2.55
N GLU A 170 -13.26 14.55 -3.62
CA GLU A 170 -13.43 14.05 -4.98
C GLU A 170 -12.20 13.27 -5.46
N GLU A 171 -10.99 13.74 -5.19
CA GLU A 171 -9.76 13.02 -5.52
C GLU A 171 -9.66 11.70 -4.77
N MET A 172 -10.04 11.66 -3.49
CA MET A 172 -10.09 10.42 -2.70
C MET A 172 -11.11 9.45 -3.29
N TYR A 173 -12.32 9.92 -3.57
CA TYR A 173 -13.37 9.11 -4.19
C TYR A 173 -12.92 8.53 -5.53
N ASN A 174 -12.38 9.35 -6.41
CA ASN A 174 -11.94 8.93 -7.73
C ASN A 174 -10.82 7.90 -7.64
N LEU A 175 -9.83 8.09 -6.77
CA LEU A 175 -8.77 7.09 -6.55
C LEU A 175 -9.35 5.74 -6.14
N LEU A 176 -10.25 5.71 -5.16
CA LEU A 176 -10.86 4.49 -4.64
C LEU A 176 -11.68 3.78 -5.72
N VAL A 177 -12.48 4.53 -6.48
CA VAL A 177 -13.34 3.97 -7.53
C VAL A 177 -12.52 3.45 -8.71
N GLU A 178 -11.50 4.17 -9.15
CA GLU A 178 -10.61 3.75 -10.23
C GLU A 178 -9.87 2.46 -9.87
N ASP A 179 -9.19 2.45 -8.71
CA ASP A 179 -8.43 1.29 -8.25
C ASP A 179 -9.34 0.06 -8.08
N LEU A 180 -10.53 0.23 -7.49
CA LEU A 180 -11.44 -0.88 -7.27
C LEU A 180 -12.09 -1.40 -8.54
N LYS A 181 -12.44 -0.53 -9.51
CA LYS A 181 -12.95 -0.96 -10.81
C LYS A 181 -11.89 -1.77 -11.56
N GLU A 182 -10.66 -1.29 -11.61
CA GLU A 182 -9.57 -2.03 -12.23
C GLU A 182 -9.31 -3.35 -11.50
N ALA A 183 -9.33 -3.38 -10.18
CA ALA A 183 -9.19 -4.61 -9.40
C ALA A 183 -10.32 -5.63 -9.70
N ILE A 184 -11.57 -5.16 -9.88
CA ILE A 184 -12.71 -5.99 -10.23
C ILE A 184 -12.50 -6.68 -11.60
N ASP A 185 -11.91 -5.99 -12.55
CA ASP A 185 -11.65 -6.54 -13.89
C ASP A 185 -10.52 -7.56 -13.88
N LEU A 186 -9.49 -7.35 -13.06
CA LEU A 186 -8.28 -8.17 -13.00
C LEU A 186 -8.40 -9.40 -12.06
N LEU A 187 -9.20 -9.29 -11.01
CA LEU A 187 -9.29 -10.34 -9.99
C LEU A 187 -10.16 -11.52 -10.40
N PRO A 188 -9.80 -12.76 -9.95
CA PRO A 188 -10.60 -13.94 -10.23
C PRO A 188 -11.97 -13.89 -9.54
N ALA A 189 -13.00 -14.37 -10.21
CA ALA A 189 -14.36 -14.43 -9.67
C ALA A 189 -14.50 -15.42 -8.51
N LYS A 190 -13.75 -16.53 -8.53
CA LYS A 190 -13.79 -17.59 -7.53
C LYS A 190 -12.50 -17.68 -6.75
N ARG A 191 -12.59 -18.13 -5.50
CA ARG A 191 -11.41 -18.47 -4.70
C ARG A 191 -10.57 -19.52 -5.44
N SER A 192 -9.25 -19.28 -5.50
CA SER A 192 -8.27 -20.31 -5.82
C SER A 192 -8.09 -21.28 -4.65
N ALA A 193 -7.23 -22.29 -4.81
CA ALA A 193 -6.78 -23.12 -3.70
C ALA A 193 -6.11 -22.31 -2.58
N GLU A 194 -5.59 -21.13 -2.89
CA GLU A 194 -5.05 -20.16 -1.93
C GLU A 194 -6.20 -19.39 -1.26
N VAL A 195 -6.76 -19.95 -0.23
CA VAL A 195 -8.01 -19.53 0.44
C VAL A 195 -8.00 -18.08 0.94
N ALA A 196 -6.83 -17.50 1.18
CA ALA A 196 -6.68 -16.18 1.81
C ALA A 196 -6.52 -15.00 0.83
N ARG A 197 -6.57 -15.23 -0.50
CA ARG A 197 -6.40 -14.17 -1.50
C ARG A 197 -7.70 -13.46 -1.83
N VAL A 198 -7.58 -12.19 -2.17
CA VAL A 198 -8.70 -11.33 -2.59
C VAL A 198 -9.34 -11.84 -3.88
N THR A 199 -10.64 -11.68 -3.99
CA THR A 199 -11.44 -12.04 -5.17
C THR A 199 -12.19 -10.83 -5.70
N LYS A 200 -12.68 -10.93 -6.94
CA LYS A 200 -13.58 -9.95 -7.56
C LYS A 200 -14.74 -9.55 -6.64
N ILE A 201 -15.35 -10.50 -5.96
CA ILE A 201 -16.49 -10.26 -5.05
C ILE A 201 -16.08 -9.38 -3.87
N ALA A 202 -14.87 -9.58 -3.32
CA ALA A 202 -14.37 -8.74 -2.24
C ALA A 202 -14.17 -7.28 -2.71
N ALA A 203 -13.63 -7.08 -3.93
CA ALA A 203 -13.47 -5.76 -4.51
C ALA A 203 -14.82 -5.08 -4.79
N GLN A 204 -15.81 -5.81 -5.29
CA GLN A 204 -17.18 -5.31 -5.50
C GLN A 204 -17.84 -4.91 -4.17
N ALA A 205 -17.67 -5.72 -3.12
CA ALA A 205 -18.20 -5.40 -1.80
C ALA A 205 -17.57 -4.13 -1.21
N LEU A 206 -16.25 -3.96 -1.37
CA LEU A 206 -15.56 -2.75 -0.93
C LEU A 206 -16.01 -1.53 -1.75
N LEU A 207 -16.17 -1.66 -3.05
CA LEU A 207 -16.67 -0.58 -3.92
C LEU A 207 -18.08 -0.15 -3.50
N GLY A 208 -18.97 -1.09 -3.17
CA GLY A 208 -20.30 -0.79 -2.63
C GLY A 208 -20.23 0.02 -1.34
N LYS A 209 -19.32 -0.34 -0.42
CA LYS A 209 -19.07 0.45 0.81
C LYS A 209 -18.55 1.86 0.50
N VAL A 210 -17.67 2.02 -0.47
CA VAL A 210 -17.17 3.33 -0.93
C VAL A 210 -18.34 4.17 -1.43
N TYR A 211 -19.18 3.65 -2.31
CA TYR A 211 -20.35 4.38 -2.82
C TYR A 211 -21.29 4.83 -1.71
N LEU A 212 -21.62 3.95 -0.76
CA LEU A 212 -22.43 4.29 0.38
C LEU A 212 -21.82 5.39 1.25
N THR A 213 -20.51 5.30 1.51
CA THR A 213 -19.82 6.28 2.37
C THR A 213 -19.76 7.67 1.75
N PHE A 214 -19.61 7.75 0.42
CA PHE A 214 -19.57 9.03 -0.30
C PHE A 214 -20.95 9.49 -0.82
N GLY A 215 -22.03 8.77 -0.49
CA GLY A 215 -23.38 9.11 -0.93
C GLY A 215 -23.58 9.04 -2.45
N LYS A 216 -22.87 8.14 -3.13
CA LYS A 216 -22.87 7.97 -4.61
C LYS A 216 -23.53 6.62 -5.00
N TYR A 217 -24.80 6.45 -4.70
CA TYR A 217 -25.58 5.24 -4.99
C TYR A 217 -26.74 5.53 -5.94
#